data_d18d6621f3d45bd0b88c1ebc8d2e80ad
#
_entry.id   d18d6621f3d45bd0b88c1ebc8d2e80ad
#
_cell.length_a   1.000
_cell.length_b   1.000
_cell.length_c   1.000
_cell.angle_alpha   90.00
_cell.angle_beta   90.00
_cell.angle_gamma   90.00
#
_symmetry.space_group_name_H-M   'P 1'
#
loop_
_entity.id
_entity.type
_entity.pdbx_description
1 polymer ?
#
loop_
_entity_poly.entity_id
_entity_poly.type
_entity_poly.pdbx_seq_one_letter_code
_entity_poly.pdbx_strand_id
1 'polypeptide(L)'
;IWDIWHETNDIKIEADFYKGMESMRSHNLLKSILFFTRVIEKKPDFAEGWNKRATAYFMMGEFDKSMLDINQTLQLEPRHFGALDGMGLIFMHLKQYSEAIKIYDQMLKIFPNNKSILNKKILMQDYLSKSA
;
A
#
# COMPACT_ATOMS: atom_id res chain seq x y z
N ILE A 1 -3.58 27.40 -15.57
CA ILE A 1 -2.52 27.12 -16.53
C ILE A 1 -1.25 26.75 -15.82
N TRP A 2 -0.68 25.68 -16.25
CA TRP A 2 0.56 25.16 -15.69
C TRP A 2 1.74 25.87 -16.35
N ASP A 3 2.73 26.26 -15.59
CA ASP A 3 3.95 26.74 -16.18
C ASP A 3 4.81 25.56 -16.66
N ILE A 4 5.79 25.83 -17.51
CA ILE A 4 6.62 24.82 -18.12
C ILE A 4 7.42 24.03 -17.09
N TRP A 5 7.89 24.72 -16.05
CA TRP A 5 8.67 24.07 -14.99
C TRP A 5 7.84 23.01 -14.25
N HIS A 6 6.60 23.34 -13.93
CA HIS A 6 5.69 22.44 -13.22
C HIS A 6 5.37 21.20 -14.07
N GLU A 7 5.07 21.41 -15.34
CA GLU A 7 4.82 20.31 -16.28
C GLU A 7 6.02 19.38 -16.41
N THR A 8 7.24 19.94 -16.52
CA THR A 8 8.47 19.16 -16.63
C THR A 8 8.70 18.32 -15.40
N ASN A 9 8.43 18.87 -14.20
CA ASN A 9 8.58 18.15 -12.95
C ASN A 9 7.59 16.98 -12.86
N ASP A 10 6.33 17.22 -13.24
CA ASP A 10 5.30 16.18 -13.25
C ASP A 10 5.63 15.06 -14.24
N ILE A 11 6.18 15.42 -15.42
CA ILE A 11 6.59 14.43 -16.41
C ILE A 11 7.70 13.52 -15.86
N LYS A 12 8.67 14.10 -15.13
CA LYS A 12 9.74 13.31 -14.52
C LYS A 12 9.20 12.35 -13.45
N ILE A 13 8.26 12.83 -12.64
CA ILE A 13 7.62 12.01 -11.62
C ILE A 13 6.84 10.86 -12.29
N GLU A 14 6.08 11.17 -13.34
CA GLU A 14 5.34 10.15 -14.08
C GLU A 14 6.27 9.10 -14.69
N ALA A 15 7.41 9.53 -15.26
CA ALA A 15 8.37 8.60 -15.84
C ALA A 15 8.94 7.65 -14.80
N ASP A 16 9.34 8.16 -13.63
CA ASP A 16 9.85 7.33 -12.54
C ASP A 16 8.77 6.40 -12.01
N PHE A 17 7.55 6.91 -11.87
CA PHE A 17 6.42 6.09 -11.41
C PHE A 17 6.15 4.94 -12.37
N TYR A 18 6.11 5.23 -13.67
CA TYR A 18 5.90 4.21 -14.70
C TYR A 18 7.00 3.15 -14.67
N LYS A 19 8.27 3.57 -14.57
CA LYS A 19 9.39 2.63 -14.48
C LYS A 19 9.33 1.77 -13.23
N GLY A 20 8.89 2.35 -12.12
CA GLY A 20 8.66 1.59 -10.89
C GLY A 20 7.60 0.53 -11.07
N MET A 21 6.50 0.88 -11.72
CA MET A 21 5.41 -0.07 -12.01
C MET A 21 5.85 -1.20 -12.94
N GLU A 22 6.60 -0.85 -14.00
CA GLU A 22 7.13 -1.83 -14.94
C GLU A 22 8.09 -2.79 -14.24
N SER A 23 8.98 -2.26 -13.40
CA SER A 23 9.92 -3.07 -12.64
C SER A 23 9.20 -4.02 -11.69
N MET A 24 8.11 -3.57 -11.08
CA MET A 24 7.31 -4.40 -10.20
C MET A 24 6.64 -5.53 -10.98
N ARG A 25 6.07 -5.25 -12.14
CA ARG A 25 5.46 -6.29 -12.99
C ARG A 25 6.47 -7.33 -13.43
N SER A 26 7.71 -6.93 -13.64
CA SER A 26 8.80 -7.84 -14.03
C SER A 26 9.45 -8.53 -12.84
N HIS A 27 8.93 -8.33 -11.63
CA HIS A 27 9.49 -8.84 -10.38
C HIS A 27 10.91 -8.35 -10.08
N ASN A 28 11.33 -7.25 -10.70
CA ASN A 28 12.58 -6.60 -10.31
C ASN A 28 12.26 -5.61 -9.18
N LEU A 29 12.12 -6.15 -7.99
CA LEU A 29 11.59 -5.40 -6.85
C LEU A 29 12.58 -4.34 -6.33
N LEU A 30 13.88 -4.63 -6.37
CA LEU A 30 14.88 -3.63 -5.97
C LEU A 30 14.86 -2.41 -6.87
N LYS A 31 14.72 -2.64 -8.17
CA LYS A 31 14.63 -1.55 -9.14
C LYS A 31 13.32 -0.77 -8.97
N SER A 32 12.24 -1.48 -8.70
CA SER A 32 10.94 -0.88 -8.39
C SER A 32 11.06 0.09 -7.19
N ILE A 33 11.68 -0.37 -6.12
CA ILE A 33 11.89 0.45 -4.92
C ILE A 33 12.72 1.68 -5.25
N LEU A 34 13.76 1.54 -6.06
CA LEU A 34 14.59 2.66 -6.47
C LEU A 34 13.76 3.74 -7.17
N PHE A 35 12.93 3.36 -8.13
CA PHE A 35 12.12 4.32 -8.87
C PHE A 35 11.03 4.96 -8.00
N PHE A 36 10.36 4.19 -7.15
CA PHE A 36 9.36 4.75 -6.25
C PHE A 36 9.99 5.66 -5.20
N THR A 37 11.20 5.35 -4.77
CA THR A 37 11.95 6.25 -3.87
C THR A 37 12.21 7.59 -4.53
N ARG A 38 12.56 7.61 -5.82
CA ARG A 38 12.72 8.85 -6.57
C ARG A 38 11.43 9.67 -6.64
N VAL A 39 10.29 8.99 -6.82
CA VAL A 39 8.98 9.65 -6.81
C VAL A 39 8.73 10.30 -5.46
N ILE A 40 8.98 9.57 -4.37
CA ILE A 40 8.78 10.05 -3.00
C ILE A 40 9.69 11.26 -2.72
N GLU A 41 10.95 11.20 -3.14
CA GLU A 41 11.88 12.31 -2.94
C GLU A 41 11.45 13.58 -3.66
N LYS A 42 10.89 13.44 -4.85
CA LYS A 42 10.43 14.57 -5.66
C LYS A 42 9.08 15.10 -5.21
N LYS A 43 8.21 14.23 -4.72
CA LYS A 43 6.86 14.61 -4.32
C LYS A 43 6.42 13.80 -3.09
N PRO A 44 6.91 14.19 -1.89
CA PRO A 44 6.63 13.42 -0.67
C PRO A 44 5.16 13.45 -0.22
N ASP A 45 4.34 14.33 -0.78
CA ASP A 45 2.90 14.39 -0.49
C ASP A 45 2.06 13.58 -1.48
N PHE A 46 2.69 12.85 -2.38
CA PHE A 46 1.99 11.98 -3.33
C PHE A 46 1.83 10.59 -2.71
N ALA A 47 0.64 10.32 -2.19
CA ALA A 47 0.36 9.09 -1.42
C ALA A 47 0.67 7.81 -2.20
N GLU A 48 0.38 7.79 -3.51
CA GLU A 48 0.61 6.59 -4.33
C GLU A 48 2.08 6.20 -4.41
N GLY A 49 3.00 7.15 -4.35
CA GLY A 49 4.43 6.84 -4.31
C GLY A 49 4.78 5.97 -3.12
N TRP A 50 4.30 6.36 -1.94
CA TRP A 50 4.49 5.60 -0.72
C TRP A 50 3.78 4.25 -0.79
N ASN A 51 2.54 4.23 -1.27
CA ASN A 51 1.77 2.99 -1.34
C ASN A 51 2.40 1.97 -2.30
N LYS A 52 2.89 2.42 -3.44
CA LYS A 52 3.54 1.53 -4.40
C LYS A 52 4.85 0.96 -3.85
N ARG A 53 5.64 1.78 -3.16
CA ARG A 53 6.85 1.26 -2.52
C ARG A 53 6.51 0.25 -1.42
N ALA A 54 5.45 0.52 -0.66
CA ALA A 54 4.95 -0.43 0.33
C ALA A 54 4.60 -1.78 -0.30
N THR A 55 3.96 -1.75 -1.47
CA THR A 55 3.61 -2.98 -2.20
C THR A 55 4.87 -3.74 -2.61
N ALA A 56 5.89 -3.05 -3.10
CA ALA A 56 7.16 -3.68 -3.47
C ALA A 56 7.84 -4.32 -2.25
N TYR A 57 7.88 -3.61 -1.13
CA TYR A 57 8.41 -4.19 0.11
C TYR A 57 7.62 -5.41 0.57
N PHE A 58 6.29 -5.35 0.48
CA PHE A 58 5.43 -6.48 0.83
C PHE A 58 5.79 -7.71 -0.02
N MET A 59 5.95 -7.51 -1.34
CA MET A 59 6.29 -8.60 -2.25
C MET A 59 7.67 -9.21 -1.93
N MET A 60 8.56 -8.44 -1.31
CA MET A 60 9.87 -8.93 -0.86
C MET A 60 9.82 -9.61 0.51
N GLY A 61 8.67 -9.57 1.18
CA GLY A 61 8.56 -10.04 2.55
C GLY A 61 9.11 -9.07 3.59
N GLU A 62 9.43 -7.85 3.19
CA GLU A 62 9.94 -6.79 4.08
C GLU A 62 8.75 -6.06 4.73
N PHE A 63 8.07 -6.76 5.64
CA PHE A 63 6.81 -6.26 6.21
C PHE A 63 6.99 -5.01 7.07
N ASP A 64 8.09 -4.89 7.80
CA ASP A 64 8.35 -3.70 8.62
C ASP A 64 8.47 -2.45 7.75
N LYS A 65 9.22 -2.54 6.68
CA LYS A 65 9.39 -1.43 5.74
C LYS A 65 8.10 -1.11 5.01
N SER A 66 7.37 -2.15 4.63
CA SER A 66 6.06 -1.98 4.00
C SER A 66 5.11 -1.23 4.93
N MET A 67 5.07 -1.61 6.20
CA MET A 67 4.19 -0.97 7.18
C MET A 67 4.54 0.51 7.39
N LEU A 68 5.81 0.87 7.39
CA LEU A 68 6.21 2.28 7.49
C LEU A 68 5.66 3.10 6.33
N ASP A 69 5.75 2.58 5.11
CA ASP A 69 5.23 3.25 3.92
C ASP A 69 3.70 3.30 3.90
N ILE A 70 3.04 2.24 4.38
CA ILE A 70 1.59 2.21 4.53
C ILE A 70 1.14 3.30 5.50
N ASN A 71 1.80 3.42 6.65
CA ASN A 71 1.46 4.45 7.63
C ASN A 71 1.62 5.84 7.04
N GLN A 72 2.65 6.07 6.23
CA GLN A 72 2.84 7.36 5.57
C GLN A 72 1.72 7.62 4.55
N THR A 73 1.33 6.60 3.79
CA THR A 73 0.21 6.69 2.87
C THR A 73 -1.07 7.09 3.59
N LEU A 74 -1.34 6.48 4.74
CA LEU A 74 -2.56 6.74 5.52
C LEU A 74 -2.54 8.10 6.21
N GLN A 75 -1.37 8.66 6.53
CA GLN A 75 -1.28 10.03 7.00
C GLN A 75 -1.69 11.02 5.92
N LEU A 76 -1.35 10.74 4.67
CA LEU A 76 -1.72 11.59 3.53
C LEU A 76 -3.16 11.37 3.10
N GLU A 77 -3.61 10.11 3.09
CA GLU A 77 -4.96 9.73 2.67
C GLU A 77 -5.51 8.67 3.62
N PRO A 78 -6.20 9.08 4.70
CA PRO A 78 -6.66 8.12 5.73
C PRO A 78 -7.62 7.05 5.24
N ARG A 79 -8.28 7.27 4.10
CA ARG A 79 -9.24 6.32 3.53
C ARG A 79 -8.66 5.56 2.33
N HIS A 80 -7.35 5.57 2.17
CA HIS A 80 -6.70 4.91 1.04
C HIS A 80 -6.93 3.41 1.09
N PHE A 81 -7.71 2.88 0.14
CA PHE A 81 -8.11 1.48 0.12
C PHE A 81 -6.89 0.55 0.04
N GLY A 82 -5.99 0.81 -0.90
CA GLY A 82 -4.82 -0.04 -1.11
C GLY A 82 -3.93 -0.14 0.12
N ALA A 83 -3.73 0.97 0.82
CA ALA A 83 -2.90 0.98 2.03
C ALA A 83 -3.57 0.22 3.17
N LEU A 84 -4.87 0.42 3.37
CA LEU A 84 -5.62 -0.32 4.40
C LEU A 84 -5.62 -1.82 4.10
N ASP A 85 -5.86 -2.19 2.85
CA ASP A 85 -5.85 -3.59 2.45
C ASP A 85 -4.46 -4.20 2.65
N GLY A 86 -3.40 -3.47 2.29
CA GLY A 86 -2.03 -3.90 2.52
C GLY A 86 -1.73 -4.13 4.00
N MET A 87 -2.20 -3.23 4.87
CA MET A 87 -2.05 -3.38 6.32
C MET A 87 -2.74 -4.65 6.82
N GLY A 88 -3.97 -4.88 6.38
CA GLY A 88 -4.71 -6.10 6.73
C GLY A 88 -3.98 -7.37 6.27
N LEU A 89 -3.44 -7.35 5.05
CA LEU A 89 -2.69 -8.49 4.51
C LEU A 89 -1.41 -8.77 5.30
N ILE A 90 -0.70 -7.73 5.73
CA ILE A 90 0.50 -7.90 6.55
C ILE A 90 0.14 -8.55 7.88
N PHE A 91 -0.90 -8.05 8.55
CA PHE A 91 -1.34 -8.66 9.81
C PHE A 91 -1.74 -10.13 9.61
N MET A 92 -2.41 -10.43 8.49
CA MET A 92 -2.77 -11.80 8.17
C MET A 92 -1.52 -12.69 8.02
N HIS A 93 -0.52 -12.23 7.27
CA HIS A 93 0.73 -12.97 7.09
C HIS A 93 1.47 -13.20 8.38
N LEU A 94 1.41 -12.24 9.31
CA LEU A 94 2.04 -12.34 10.62
C LEU A 94 1.18 -13.13 11.62
N LYS A 95 0.04 -13.66 11.18
CA LYS A 95 -0.93 -14.38 12.01
C LYS A 95 -1.48 -13.53 13.16
N GLN A 96 -1.48 -12.23 12.98
CA GLN A 96 -2.09 -11.28 13.91
C GLN A 96 -3.54 -11.04 13.47
N TYR A 97 -4.36 -12.06 13.67
CA TYR A 97 -5.72 -12.09 13.13
C TYR A 97 -6.65 -11.04 13.76
N SER A 98 -6.50 -10.80 15.05
CA SER A 98 -7.30 -9.74 15.72
C SER A 98 -7.01 -8.37 15.12
N GLU A 99 -5.75 -8.07 14.84
CA GLU A 99 -5.36 -6.80 14.24
C GLU A 99 -5.88 -6.70 12.81
N ALA A 100 -5.81 -7.78 12.04
CA ALA A 100 -6.36 -7.81 10.68
C ALA A 100 -7.87 -7.53 10.69
N ILE A 101 -8.61 -8.14 11.62
CA ILE A 101 -10.05 -7.94 11.75
C ILE A 101 -10.37 -6.47 12.03
N LYS A 102 -9.60 -5.81 12.90
CA LYS A 102 -9.79 -4.38 13.18
C LYS A 102 -9.67 -3.53 11.92
N ILE A 103 -8.69 -3.85 11.08
CA ILE A 103 -8.50 -3.12 9.82
C ILE A 103 -9.65 -3.39 8.86
N TYR A 104 -10.07 -4.63 8.71
CA TYR A 104 -11.20 -4.95 7.83
C TYR A 104 -12.50 -4.32 8.33
N ASP A 105 -12.72 -4.24 9.65
CA ASP A 105 -13.86 -3.52 10.21
C ASP A 105 -13.82 -2.04 9.86
N GLN A 106 -12.65 -1.43 9.95
CA GLN A 106 -12.45 -0.03 9.55
C GLN A 106 -12.77 0.17 8.06
N MET A 107 -12.28 -0.74 7.22
CA MET A 107 -12.55 -0.70 5.78
C MET A 107 -14.03 -0.87 5.47
N LEU A 108 -14.73 -1.73 6.19
CA LEU A 108 -16.17 -1.96 5.99
C LEU A 108 -17.00 -0.74 6.41
N LYS A 109 -16.52 0.09 7.34
CA LYS A 109 -17.19 1.35 7.65
C LYS A 109 -17.13 2.32 6.47
N ILE A 110 -16.04 2.27 5.70
CA ILE A 110 -15.86 3.13 4.53
C ILE A 110 -16.52 2.52 3.28
N PHE A 111 -16.43 1.19 3.14
CA PHE A 111 -16.88 0.44 1.97
C PHE A 111 -17.81 -0.70 2.42
N PRO A 112 -19.04 -0.40 2.90
CA PRO A 112 -19.88 -1.40 3.59
C PRO A 112 -20.34 -2.56 2.72
N ASN A 113 -20.36 -2.39 1.39
CA ASN A 113 -20.84 -3.43 0.48
C ASN A 113 -19.70 -4.20 -0.19
N ASN A 114 -18.47 -4.05 0.28
CA ASN A 114 -17.32 -4.72 -0.33
C ASN A 114 -17.26 -6.18 0.15
N LYS A 115 -17.66 -7.08 -0.73
CA LYS A 115 -17.70 -8.52 -0.42
C LYS A 115 -16.33 -9.13 -0.20
N SER A 116 -15.32 -8.65 -0.92
CA SER A 116 -13.94 -9.14 -0.76
C SER A 116 -13.44 -8.89 0.66
N ILE A 117 -13.67 -7.69 1.19
CA ILE A 117 -13.26 -7.34 2.55
C ILE A 117 -14.04 -8.16 3.57
N LEU A 118 -15.35 -8.30 3.37
CA LEU A 118 -16.17 -9.10 4.27
C LEU A 118 -15.69 -10.55 4.33
N ASN A 119 -15.36 -11.12 3.17
CA ASN A 119 -14.85 -12.49 3.11
C ASN A 119 -13.52 -12.62 3.83
N LYS A 120 -12.62 -11.64 3.69
CA LYS A 120 -11.34 -11.64 4.41
C LYS A 120 -11.56 -11.56 5.92
N LYS A 121 -12.49 -10.72 6.36
CA LYS A 121 -12.82 -10.61 7.78
C LYS A 121 -13.32 -11.96 8.32
N ILE A 122 -14.25 -12.58 7.61
CA ILE A 122 -14.81 -13.87 8.02
C ILE A 122 -13.72 -14.93 8.11
N LEU A 123 -12.80 -14.96 7.14
CA LEU A 123 -11.67 -15.88 7.14
C LEU A 123 -10.77 -15.66 8.36
N MET A 124 -10.51 -14.38 8.70
CA MET A 124 -9.68 -14.08 9.87
C MET A 124 -10.37 -14.47 11.18
N GLN A 125 -11.68 -14.29 11.25
CA GLN A 125 -12.47 -14.73 12.41
C GLN A 125 -12.40 -16.24 12.57
N ASP A 126 -12.45 -16.98 11.46
CA ASP A 126 -12.32 -18.44 11.48
C ASP A 126 -10.95 -18.87 12.01
N TYR A 127 -9.88 -18.28 11.49
CA TYR A 127 -8.52 -18.58 11.96
C TYR A 127 -8.35 -18.23 13.43
N LEU A 128 -8.89 -17.10 13.87
CA LEU A 128 -8.79 -16.66 15.26
C LEU A 128 -9.47 -17.66 16.20
N SER A 129 -10.67 -18.14 15.84
CA SER A 129 -11.39 -19.10 16.67
C SER A 129 -10.66 -20.44 16.77
N LYS A 130 -9.98 -20.85 15.72
CA LYS A 130 -9.20 -22.12 15.70
C LYS A 130 -7.88 -22.00 16.45
N SER A 131 -7.36 -20.79 16.65
CA SER A 131 -6.11 -20.55 17.35
C SER A 131 -6.27 -20.50 18.87
N ALA A 132 -7.51 -20.41 19.33
CA ALA A 132 -7.79 -20.25 20.77
C ALA A 132 -7.63 -21.55 21.54
#